data_02bb4b94662b41148e4ed21b4d381933
#
_entry.id   02bb4b94662b41148e4ed21b4d381933
#
_cell.length_a   1.000
_cell.length_b   1.000
_cell.length_c   1.000
_cell.angle_alpha   90.00
_cell.angle_beta   90.00
_cell.angle_gamma   90.00
#
_symmetry.space_group_name_H-M   'P 1'
#
loop_
_entity.id
_entity.type
_entity.pdbx_description
1 polymer ?
#
loop_
_entity_poly.entity_id
_entity_poly.type
_entity_poly.pdbx_seq_one_letter_code
_entity_poly.pdbx_strand_id
1 'polypeptide(L)'
;MKKLLLLSAFVILSCQDKKIDSTFDFDQKNYSEAFQLIEFWLEAQKDYDNLPGLTAMIADQDGMVWSDAFGMQNENEEMNIENTFSICSISKLFTSIAIMRLVEEGKIKLDDPIEKLLPWFNIDNEFKESKPITIQSILTHSSGLPRESNHPYWSYPEFSFPSKQEVIEELKNQQMLYPSSKYYQYSNLGLSLLGYVVEEVSGDSFDDYITKNILEPLLM
;
A
#
# COMPACT_ATOMS: atom_id res chain seq x y z
N MET A 1 27.32 -7.55 72.60
CA MET A 1 27.15 -7.85 71.17
C MET A 1 25.64 -7.94 70.87
N LYS A 2 25.06 -6.86 70.37
CA LYS A 2 23.64 -6.76 70.05
C LYS A 2 23.47 -7.09 68.55
N LYS A 3 22.75 -8.14 68.26
CA LYS A 3 22.37 -8.51 66.88
C LYS A 3 21.22 -7.61 66.42
N LEU A 4 21.44 -6.85 65.34
CA LEU A 4 20.42 -6.03 64.68
C LEU A 4 19.72 -6.91 63.67
N LEU A 5 18.43 -7.18 63.89
CA LEU A 5 17.55 -7.82 62.92
C LEU A 5 16.99 -6.75 61.97
N LEU A 6 17.41 -6.81 60.69
CA LEU A 6 16.79 -6.03 59.61
C LEU A 6 15.52 -6.78 59.14
N LEU A 7 14.37 -6.18 59.41
CA LEU A 7 13.08 -6.61 58.86
C LEU A 7 12.93 -5.94 57.50
N SER A 8 13.14 -6.70 56.42
CA SER A 8 12.80 -6.25 55.08
C SER A 8 11.29 -6.44 54.84
N ALA A 9 10.54 -5.35 54.86
CA ALA A 9 9.12 -5.34 54.45
C ALA A 9 9.07 -5.41 52.90
N PHE A 10 8.64 -6.54 52.38
CA PHE A 10 8.25 -6.69 50.98
C PHE A 10 6.88 -6.02 50.80
N VAL A 11 6.84 -4.85 50.16
CA VAL A 11 5.61 -4.25 49.67
C VAL A 11 5.23 -4.96 48.39
N ILE A 12 4.29 -5.88 48.46
CA ILE A 12 3.65 -6.46 47.28
C ILE A 12 2.66 -5.41 46.75
N LEU A 13 3.05 -4.65 45.73
CA LEU A 13 2.09 -3.90 44.93
C LEU A 13 1.24 -4.90 44.15
N SER A 14 0.04 -5.16 44.65
CA SER A 14 -1.01 -5.82 43.90
C SER A 14 -1.39 -4.90 42.73
N CYS A 15 -0.94 -5.19 41.52
CA CYS A 15 -1.59 -4.69 40.32
C CYS A 15 -2.99 -5.29 40.28
N GLN A 16 -3.97 -4.52 40.75
CA GLN A 16 -5.35 -4.80 40.38
C GLN A 16 -5.49 -4.56 38.87
N ASP A 17 -5.66 -5.64 38.13
CA ASP A 17 -6.14 -5.58 36.75
C ASP A 17 -7.49 -4.88 36.76
N LYS A 18 -7.48 -3.57 36.53
CA LYS A 18 -8.70 -2.89 36.10
C LYS A 18 -9.08 -3.55 34.79
N LYS A 19 -10.07 -4.44 34.80
CA LYS A 19 -10.80 -4.79 33.60
C LYS A 19 -11.21 -3.48 32.96
N ILE A 20 -10.59 -3.14 31.85
CA ILE A 20 -11.07 -2.10 30.95
C ILE A 20 -12.42 -2.65 30.46
N ASP A 21 -13.49 -2.04 30.96
CA ASP A 21 -14.85 -2.34 30.51
C ASP A 21 -14.89 -1.96 29.02
N SER A 22 -14.82 -2.96 28.14
CA SER A 22 -14.75 -2.77 26.70
C SER A 22 -16.13 -2.50 26.06
N THR A 23 -17.12 -2.20 26.88
CA THR A 23 -18.39 -1.62 26.42
C THR A 23 -18.25 -0.10 26.39
N PHE A 24 -17.47 0.42 25.44
CA PHE A 24 -17.67 1.77 24.96
C PHE A 24 -19.02 1.75 24.25
N ASP A 25 -20.03 2.26 24.95
CA ASP A 25 -21.32 2.58 24.34
C ASP A 25 -21.08 3.81 23.47
N PHE A 26 -20.93 3.59 22.17
CA PHE A 26 -20.74 4.61 21.18
C PHE A 26 -22.07 5.33 20.92
N ASP A 27 -22.53 6.12 21.89
CA ASP A 27 -23.66 7.04 21.68
C ASP A 27 -23.20 8.19 20.77
N GLN A 28 -23.65 8.20 19.52
CA GLN A 28 -23.29 9.20 18.48
C GLN A 28 -23.44 10.67 18.94
N LYS A 29 -24.15 10.92 20.02
CA LYS A 29 -24.34 12.28 20.55
C LYS A 29 -23.13 12.87 21.28
N ASN A 30 -22.10 12.09 21.59
CA ASN A 30 -20.99 12.51 22.46
C ASN A 30 -19.66 12.70 21.73
N TYR A 31 -19.61 12.64 20.41
CA TYR A 31 -18.36 12.79 19.65
C TYR A 31 -18.00 14.19 19.22
N SER A 32 -18.88 15.18 19.39
CA SER A 32 -18.63 16.53 18.88
C SER A 32 -17.33 17.15 19.40
N GLU A 33 -17.01 16.94 20.67
CA GLU A 33 -15.74 17.41 21.27
C GLU A 33 -14.53 16.65 20.73
N ALA A 34 -14.66 15.35 20.49
CA ALA A 34 -13.60 14.53 19.92
C ALA A 34 -13.32 14.93 18.46
N PHE A 35 -14.35 15.18 17.67
CA PHE A 35 -14.19 15.65 16.30
C PHE A 35 -13.57 17.03 16.23
N GLN A 36 -13.96 17.97 17.08
CA GLN A 36 -13.32 19.28 17.17
C GLN A 36 -11.82 19.19 17.50
N LEU A 37 -11.42 18.25 18.37
CA LEU A 37 -10.01 18.01 18.66
C LEU A 37 -9.27 17.43 17.46
N ILE A 38 -9.91 16.53 16.71
CA ILE A 38 -9.36 15.95 15.48
C ILE A 38 -9.19 17.04 14.41
N GLU A 39 -10.21 17.86 14.19
CA GLU A 39 -10.18 19.00 13.25
C GLU A 39 -9.02 19.94 13.57
N PHE A 40 -8.94 20.39 14.83
CA PHE A 40 -7.86 21.26 15.28
C PHE A 40 -6.46 20.62 15.07
N TRP A 41 -6.34 19.33 15.39
CA TRP A 41 -5.07 18.62 15.20
C TRP A 41 -4.70 18.46 13.73
N LEU A 42 -5.67 18.09 12.88
CA LEU A 42 -5.45 17.94 11.43
C LEU A 42 -5.08 19.26 10.78
N GLU A 43 -5.76 20.35 11.13
CA GLU A 43 -5.42 21.67 10.64
C GLU A 43 -4.00 22.09 11.05
N ALA A 44 -3.65 21.91 12.32
CA ALA A 44 -2.30 22.18 12.81
C ALA A 44 -1.24 21.29 12.14
N GLN A 45 -1.54 20.01 11.91
CA GLN A 45 -0.63 19.09 11.21
C GLN A 45 -0.45 19.48 9.74
N LYS A 46 -1.54 19.86 9.05
CA LYS A 46 -1.50 20.36 7.68
C LYS A 46 -0.56 21.58 7.56
N ASP A 47 -0.69 22.54 8.49
CA ASP A 47 0.15 23.73 8.49
C ASP A 47 1.61 23.41 8.83
N TYR A 48 1.86 22.51 9.80
CA TYR A 48 3.21 22.08 10.19
C TYR A 48 3.95 21.39 9.04
N ASP A 49 3.27 20.51 8.30
CA ASP A 49 3.84 19.75 7.18
C ASP A 49 3.80 20.54 5.85
N ASN A 50 3.25 21.77 5.85
CA ASN A 50 3.04 22.58 4.65
C ASN A 50 2.24 21.84 3.56
N LEU A 51 1.22 21.08 3.95
CA LEU A 51 0.34 20.43 3.00
C LEU A 51 -0.62 21.47 2.40
N PRO A 52 -0.78 21.50 1.06
CA PRO A 52 -1.72 22.44 0.44
C PRO A 52 -3.16 22.15 0.86
N GLY A 53 -3.53 20.90 1.00
CA GLY A 53 -4.83 20.47 1.46
C GLY A 53 -4.85 19.01 1.85
N LEU A 54 -5.83 18.63 2.65
CA LEU A 54 -6.09 17.24 3.05
C LEU A 54 -7.59 17.01 3.24
N THR A 55 -8.02 15.76 3.10
CA THR A 55 -9.33 15.31 3.55
C THR A 55 -9.16 14.18 4.55
N ALA A 56 -10.08 14.08 5.48
CA ALA A 56 -10.08 13.01 6.46
C ALA A 56 -11.50 12.47 6.64
N MET A 57 -11.59 11.19 6.98
CA MET A 57 -12.85 10.49 7.15
C MET A 57 -12.74 9.49 8.29
N ILE A 58 -13.81 9.35 9.06
CA ILE A 58 -14.02 8.27 10.00
C ILE A 58 -15.27 7.52 9.56
N ALA A 59 -15.17 6.22 9.44
CA ALA A 59 -16.28 5.34 9.08
C ALA A 59 -16.33 4.15 10.04
N ASP A 60 -17.54 3.64 10.28
CA ASP A 60 -17.78 2.40 10.99
C ASP A 60 -18.58 1.41 10.10
N GLN A 61 -19.10 0.36 10.72
CA GLN A 61 -19.90 -0.65 10.01
C GLN A 61 -21.21 -0.12 9.42
N ASP A 62 -21.72 1.00 9.95
CA ASP A 62 -22.99 1.62 9.54
C ASP A 62 -22.77 2.75 8.51
N GLY A 63 -21.52 3.13 8.25
CA GLY A 63 -21.15 4.10 7.23
C GLY A 63 -20.22 5.21 7.72
N MET A 64 -20.29 6.36 7.06
CA MET A 64 -19.47 7.52 7.39
C MET A 64 -19.99 8.21 8.66
N VAL A 65 -19.13 8.28 9.68
CA VAL A 65 -19.42 8.90 10.97
C VAL A 65 -19.05 10.39 10.97
N TRP A 66 -17.93 10.72 10.35
CA TRP A 66 -17.41 12.07 10.23
C TRP A 66 -16.52 12.19 9.00
N SER A 67 -16.52 13.36 8.36
CA SER A 67 -15.55 13.71 7.32
C SER A 67 -15.36 15.22 7.29
N ASP A 68 -14.16 15.66 6.97
CA ASP A 68 -13.84 17.07 6.80
C ASP A 68 -12.69 17.26 5.81
N ALA A 69 -12.52 18.51 5.35
CA ALA A 69 -11.53 18.92 4.37
C ALA A 69 -10.86 20.21 4.82
N PHE A 70 -9.54 20.32 4.64
CA PHE A 70 -8.72 21.43 5.13
C PHE A 70 -7.80 21.93 4.03
N GLY A 71 -7.65 23.25 3.93
CA GLY A 71 -6.73 23.89 2.99
C GLY A 71 -7.30 24.05 1.59
N MET A 72 -6.43 23.97 0.59
CA MET A 72 -6.75 24.32 -0.79
C MET A 72 -6.55 23.14 -1.73
N GLN A 73 -7.47 22.96 -2.68
CA GLN A 73 -7.34 22.02 -3.79
C GLN A 73 -6.35 22.54 -4.83
N ASN A 74 -6.41 23.85 -5.10
CA ASN A 74 -5.51 24.59 -5.98
C ASN A 74 -5.44 26.06 -5.52
N GLU A 75 -4.80 26.92 -6.32
CA GLU A 75 -4.59 28.32 -5.95
C GLU A 75 -5.90 29.14 -5.73
N ASN A 76 -7.04 28.69 -6.25
CA ASN A 76 -8.30 29.42 -6.26
C ASN A 76 -9.48 28.71 -5.60
N GLU A 77 -9.32 27.45 -5.21
CA GLU A 77 -10.42 26.63 -4.73
C GLU A 77 -10.05 25.95 -3.41
N GLU A 78 -10.97 26.02 -2.46
CA GLU A 78 -10.84 25.32 -1.19
C GLU A 78 -10.98 23.80 -1.38
N MET A 79 -10.29 23.06 -0.52
CA MET A 79 -10.45 21.60 -0.44
C MET A 79 -11.87 21.25 0.00
N ASN A 80 -12.41 20.17 -0.54
CA ASN A 80 -13.68 19.60 -0.11
C ASN A 80 -13.62 18.07 -0.12
N ILE A 81 -14.58 17.41 0.55
CA ILE A 81 -14.59 15.96 0.73
C ILE A 81 -14.79 15.17 -0.56
N GLU A 82 -15.28 15.82 -1.62
CA GLU A 82 -15.47 15.19 -2.95
C GLU A 82 -14.21 15.26 -3.82
N ASN A 83 -13.15 15.91 -3.35
CA ASN A 83 -11.91 15.96 -4.11
C ASN A 83 -11.25 14.58 -4.20
N THR A 84 -10.73 14.29 -5.38
CA THR A 84 -10.05 13.02 -5.66
C THR A 84 -8.54 13.13 -5.43
N PHE A 85 -7.95 12.07 -4.89
CA PHE A 85 -6.52 11.96 -4.63
C PHE A 85 -5.93 10.77 -5.37
N SER A 86 -4.67 10.91 -5.77
CA SER A 86 -3.92 9.74 -6.22
C SER A 86 -3.71 8.78 -5.05
N ILE A 87 -4.20 7.56 -5.19
CA ILE A 87 -4.04 6.51 -4.17
C ILE A 87 -2.65 5.88 -4.16
N CYS A 88 -1.77 6.30 -5.09
CA CYS A 88 -0.37 5.86 -5.15
C CYS A 88 -0.22 4.34 -4.96
N SER A 89 0.55 3.93 -3.96
CA SER A 89 0.86 2.51 -3.73
C SER A 89 -0.32 1.66 -3.25
N ILE A 90 -1.45 2.24 -2.88
CA ILE A 90 -2.69 1.48 -2.64
C ILE A 90 -3.14 0.77 -3.92
N SER A 91 -2.83 1.31 -5.11
CA SER A 91 -3.08 0.67 -6.42
C SER A 91 -2.52 -0.75 -6.50
N LYS A 92 -1.44 -1.06 -5.79
CA LYS A 92 -0.85 -2.41 -5.75
C LYS A 92 -1.79 -3.46 -5.15
N LEU A 93 -2.70 -3.04 -4.27
CA LEU A 93 -3.73 -3.92 -3.74
C LEU A 93 -4.63 -4.42 -4.88
N PHE A 94 -5.08 -3.52 -5.75
CA PHE A 94 -5.92 -3.88 -6.90
C PHE A 94 -5.18 -4.81 -7.88
N THR A 95 -3.91 -4.52 -8.19
CA THR A 95 -3.08 -5.42 -8.99
C THR A 95 -2.96 -6.80 -8.34
N SER A 96 -2.74 -6.85 -7.03
CA SER A 96 -2.63 -8.12 -6.30
C SER A 96 -3.94 -8.91 -6.30
N ILE A 97 -5.08 -8.26 -6.13
CA ILE A 97 -6.41 -8.89 -6.23
C ILE A 97 -6.63 -9.43 -7.63
N ALA A 98 -6.30 -8.66 -8.68
CA ALA A 98 -6.41 -9.10 -10.08
C ALA A 98 -5.60 -10.39 -10.33
N ILE A 99 -4.36 -10.43 -9.88
CA ILE A 99 -3.51 -11.63 -9.97
C ILE A 99 -4.13 -12.79 -9.20
N MET A 100 -4.61 -12.58 -7.98
CA MET A 100 -5.23 -13.65 -7.18
C MET A 100 -6.52 -14.18 -7.82
N ARG A 101 -7.29 -13.35 -8.50
CA ARG A 101 -8.45 -13.80 -9.29
C ARG A 101 -8.03 -14.70 -10.45
N LEU A 102 -6.98 -14.32 -11.20
CA LEU A 102 -6.45 -15.18 -12.28
C LEU A 102 -5.91 -16.52 -11.74
N VAL A 103 -5.37 -16.52 -10.51
CA VAL A 103 -4.95 -17.77 -9.82
C VAL A 103 -6.19 -18.60 -9.45
N GLU A 104 -7.23 -17.99 -8.88
CA GLU A 104 -8.48 -18.68 -8.52
C GLU A 104 -9.18 -19.27 -9.74
N GLU A 105 -9.15 -18.56 -10.87
CA GLU A 105 -9.66 -19.03 -12.17
C GLU A 105 -8.78 -20.14 -12.80
N GLY A 106 -7.64 -20.47 -12.19
CA GLY A 106 -6.71 -21.48 -12.69
C GLY A 106 -5.94 -21.10 -13.94
N LYS A 107 -5.94 -19.81 -14.32
CA LYS A 107 -5.24 -19.29 -15.50
C LYS A 107 -3.74 -19.19 -15.30
N ILE A 108 -3.29 -18.90 -14.08
CA ILE A 108 -1.89 -18.83 -13.66
C ILE A 108 -1.71 -19.49 -12.29
N LYS A 109 -0.46 -19.70 -11.91
CA LYS A 109 -0.08 -20.17 -10.57
C LYS A 109 0.87 -19.19 -9.92
N LEU A 110 0.89 -19.15 -8.59
CA LEU A 110 1.79 -18.30 -7.83
C LEU A 110 3.28 -18.63 -8.06
N ASP A 111 3.57 -19.87 -8.39
CA ASP A 111 4.93 -20.37 -8.69
C ASP A 111 5.28 -20.32 -10.20
N ASP A 112 4.39 -19.83 -11.06
CA ASP A 112 4.73 -19.60 -12.46
C ASP A 112 5.85 -18.56 -12.57
N PRO A 113 6.93 -18.87 -13.35
CA PRO A 113 7.97 -17.89 -13.66
C PRO A 113 7.43 -16.74 -14.51
N ILE A 114 7.89 -15.52 -14.22
CA ILE A 114 7.45 -14.32 -14.93
C ILE A 114 7.77 -14.43 -16.45
N GLU A 115 8.90 -15.02 -16.83
CA GLU A 115 9.33 -15.19 -18.22
C GLU A 115 8.34 -16.06 -19.03
N LYS A 116 7.61 -16.97 -18.35
CA LYS A 116 6.58 -17.80 -18.99
C LYS A 116 5.36 -16.97 -19.39
N LEU A 117 5.02 -15.97 -18.58
CA LEU A 117 3.80 -15.15 -18.72
C LEU A 117 4.08 -13.88 -19.54
N LEU A 118 5.31 -13.37 -19.47
CA LEU A 118 5.80 -12.22 -20.23
C LEU A 118 7.02 -12.64 -21.05
N PRO A 119 6.85 -13.19 -22.27
CA PRO A 119 7.97 -13.70 -23.10
C PRO A 119 9.02 -12.63 -23.47
N TRP A 120 8.65 -11.37 -23.36
CA TRP A 120 9.53 -10.23 -23.60
C TRP A 120 10.33 -9.81 -22.35
N PHE A 121 10.02 -10.36 -21.17
CA PHE A 121 10.73 -10.06 -19.94
C PHE A 121 12.20 -10.49 -20.06
N ASN A 122 13.09 -9.53 -19.91
CA ASN A 122 14.53 -9.76 -19.97
C ASN A 122 15.26 -8.75 -19.07
N ILE A 123 15.87 -9.24 -18.01
CA ILE A 123 16.69 -8.45 -17.10
C ILE A 123 18.01 -9.18 -16.85
N ASP A 124 19.12 -8.46 -16.75
CA ASP A 124 20.40 -9.09 -16.43
C ASP A 124 20.38 -9.69 -15.02
N ASN A 125 20.81 -10.95 -14.93
CA ASN A 125 20.82 -11.70 -13.68
C ASN A 125 22.17 -12.37 -13.47
N GLU A 126 22.99 -11.78 -12.61
CA GLU A 126 24.29 -12.35 -12.21
C GLU A 126 24.17 -13.54 -11.24
N PHE A 127 23.00 -13.71 -10.61
CA PHE A 127 22.74 -14.77 -9.62
C PHE A 127 22.29 -16.07 -10.30
N LYS A 128 23.19 -16.75 -11.00
CA LYS A 128 22.87 -17.92 -11.83
C LYS A 128 22.22 -19.08 -11.08
N GLU A 129 22.48 -19.22 -9.79
CA GLU A 129 21.90 -20.25 -8.91
C GLU A 129 20.61 -19.79 -8.22
N SER A 130 20.09 -18.62 -8.54
CA SER A 130 18.88 -18.13 -7.93
C SER A 130 17.65 -18.85 -8.47
N LYS A 131 16.58 -18.91 -7.65
CA LYS A 131 15.28 -19.37 -8.11
C LYS A 131 14.75 -18.42 -9.21
N PRO A 132 13.89 -18.91 -10.11
CA PRO A 132 13.17 -18.05 -11.04
C PRO A 132 12.41 -16.93 -10.31
N ILE A 133 12.23 -15.81 -10.99
CA ILE A 133 11.30 -14.77 -10.52
C ILE A 133 9.89 -15.27 -10.78
N THR A 134 9.12 -15.49 -9.71
CA THR A 134 7.75 -15.99 -9.78
C THR A 134 6.73 -14.91 -9.44
N ILE A 135 5.46 -15.13 -9.78
CA ILE A 135 4.35 -14.27 -9.37
C ILE A 135 4.38 -14.05 -7.84
N GLN A 136 4.55 -15.12 -7.07
CA GLN A 136 4.65 -15.03 -5.61
C GLN A 136 5.81 -14.14 -5.15
N SER A 137 7.00 -14.30 -5.74
CA SER A 137 8.17 -13.51 -5.34
C SER A 137 7.99 -12.02 -5.63
N ILE A 138 7.24 -11.68 -6.68
CA ILE A 138 6.90 -10.28 -7.00
C ILE A 138 5.86 -9.74 -6.02
N LEU A 139 4.76 -10.46 -5.79
CA LEU A 139 3.70 -10.06 -4.85
C LEU A 139 4.23 -9.83 -3.42
N THR A 140 5.22 -10.61 -3.01
CA THR A 140 5.83 -10.51 -1.68
C THR A 140 7.05 -9.59 -1.63
N HIS A 141 7.35 -8.87 -2.73
CA HIS A 141 8.54 -8.03 -2.84
C HIS A 141 9.85 -8.76 -2.52
N SER A 142 9.94 -10.02 -2.90
CA SER A 142 11.14 -10.85 -2.71
C SER A 142 11.78 -11.29 -4.03
N SER A 143 11.35 -10.70 -5.15
CA SER A 143 11.81 -11.06 -6.50
C SER A 143 13.28 -10.71 -6.76
N GLY A 144 13.85 -9.75 -6.03
CA GLY A 144 15.18 -9.20 -6.29
C GLY A 144 15.21 -8.15 -7.40
N LEU A 145 14.07 -7.79 -7.96
CA LEU A 145 13.94 -6.73 -8.98
C LEU A 145 14.32 -5.35 -8.42
N PRO A 146 14.80 -4.43 -9.25
CA PRO A 146 14.95 -3.02 -8.91
C PRO A 146 13.64 -2.40 -8.41
N ARG A 147 13.78 -1.32 -7.64
CA ARG A 147 12.62 -0.57 -7.16
C ARG A 147 11.81 0.01 -8.32
N GLU A 148 12.48 0.60 -9.32
CA GLU A 148 11.88 1.39 -10.39
C GLU A 148 12.35 0.92 -11.77
N SER A 149 11.66 1.39 -12.80
CA SER A 149 11.94 1.08 -14.21
C SER A 149 12.97 1.99 -14.87
N ASN A 150 13.80 2.74 -14.13
CA ASN A 150 14.70 3.79 -14.61
C ASN A 150 14.01 5.04 -15.19
N HIS A 151 12.67 5.07 -15.24
CA HIS A 151 11.93 6.26 -15.62
C HIS A 151 11.55 7.06 -14.37
N PRO A 152 12.03 8.29 -14.21
CA PRO A 152 11.77 9.11 -13.03
C PRO A 152 10.40 9.83 -13.13
N TYR A 153 9.31 9.07 -13.29
CA TYR A 153 7.95 9.59 -13.48
C TYR A 153 7.44 10.44 -12.30
N TRP A 154 8.11 10.38 -11.16
CA TRP A 154 7.85 11.25 -10.00
C TRP A 154 8.65 12.54 -10.00
N SER A 155 9.43 12.81 -11.06
CA SER A 155 10.31 13.96 -11.12
C SER A 155 9.67 15.10 -11.92
N TYR A 156 9.70 16.29 -11.32
CA TYR A 156 9.33 17.54 -12.01
C TYR A 156 10.27 17.78 -13.23
N PRO A 157 9.80 18.36 -14.35
CA PRO A 157 8.46 18.98 -14.49
C PRO A 157 7.39 18.08 -15.11
N GLU A 158 7.72 16.97 -15.70
CA GLU A 158 6.81 16.29 -16.63
C GLU A 158 5.94 15.22 -16.00
N PHE A 159 6.39 14.58 -14.92
CA PHE A 159 5.69 13.49 -14.24
C PHE A 159 5.09 12.42 -15.18
N SER A 160 5.72 12.20 -16.32
CA SER A 160 5.24 11.27 -17.34
C SER A 160 5.52 9.83 -16.95
N PHE A 161 4.49 8.99 -16.98
CA PHE A 161 4.67 7.55 -16.78
C PHE A 161 5.22 6.90 -18.05
N PRO A 162 6.14 5.92 -17.92
CA PRO A 162 6.67 5.20 -19.07
C PRO A 162 5.57 4.34 -19.72
N SER A 163 5.58 4.28 -21.02
CA SER A 163 4.82 3.31 -21.80
C SER A 163 5.34 1.88 -21.58
N LYS A 164 4.53 0.87 -21.89
CA LYS A 164 4.95 -0.55 -21.86
C LYS A 164 6.23 -0.77 -22.67
N GLN A 165 6.36 -0.13 -23.83
CA GLN A 165 7.53 -0.27 -24.70
C GLN A 165 8.79 0.29 -24.05
N GLU A 166 8.71 1.44 -23.42
CA GLU A 166 9.84 2.06 -22.69
C GLU A 166 10.26 1.20 -21.49
N VAL A 167 9.31 0.61 -20.76
CA VAL A 167 9.63 -0.33 -19.68
C VAL A 167 10.37 -1.56 -20.21
N ILE A 168 9.93 -2.14 -21.36
CA ILE A 168 10.59 -3.28 -22.01
C ILE A 168 12.02 -2.94 -22.45
N GLU A 169 12.22 -1.75 -22.99
CA GLU A 169 13.54 -1.30 -23.44
C GLU A 169 14.50 -1.09 -22.28
N GLU A 170 14.02 -0.44 -21.22
CA GLU A 170 14.83 -0.16 -20.04
C GLU A 170 15.14 -1.40 -19.19
N LEU A 171 14.28 -2.41 -19.18
CA LEU A 171 14.58 -3.68 -18.49
C LEU A 171 15.89 -4.33 -18.97
N LYS A 172 16.24 -4.18 -20.25
CA LYS A 172 17.47 -4.71 -20.81
C LYS A 172 18.74 -4.04 -20.26
N ASN A 173 18.58 -2.83 -19.73
CA ASN A 173 19.65 -2.01 -19.16
C ASN A 173 19.72 -2.13 -17.64
N GLN A 174 18.82 -2.91 -17.04
CA GLN A 174 18.74 -3.12 -15.59
C GLN A 174 19.27 -4.51 -15.22
N GLN A 175 19.65 -4.62 -13.96
CA GLN A 175 20.11 -5.88 -13.39
C GLN A 175 19.35 -6.21 -12.10
N MET A 176 19.24 -7.47 -11.78
CA MET A 176 18.74 -7.94 -10.50
C MET A 176 19.61 -7.43 -9.36
N LEU A 177 18.98 -6.94 -8.28
CA LEU A 177 19.70 -6.45 -7.09
C LEU A 177 20.04 -7.57 -6.12
N TYR A 178 19.24 -8.64 -6.11
CA TYR A 178 19.36 -9.76 -5.18
C TYR A 178 18.89 -11.06 -5.85
N PRO A 179 19.33 -12.23 -5.35
CA PRO A 179 18.75 -13.51 -5.75
C PRO A 179 17.27 -13.57 -5.41
N SER A 180 16.45 -14.06 -6.34
CA SER A 180 15.00 -14.20 -6.15
C SER A 180 14.70 -15.07 -4.90
N SER A 181 13.68 -14.67 -4.15
CA SER A 181 13.19 -15.33 -2.93
C SER A 181 14.18 -15.33 -1.76
N LYS A 182 15.13 -14.38 -1.76
CA LYS A 182 16.17 -14.32 -0.72
C LYS A 182 15.99 -13.16 0.26
N TYR A 183 15.65 -11.97 -0.24
CA TYR A 183 15.54 -10.75 0.54
C TYR A 183 14.28 -9.99 0.17
N TYR A 184 13.74 -9.25 1.12
CA TYR A 184 12.67 -8.27 0.87
C TYR A 184 13.27 -7.03 0.21
N GLN A 185 12.72 -6.67 -0.94
CA GLN A 185 13.07 -5.45 -1.68
C GLN A 185 11.82 -4.92 -2.37
N TYR A 186 11.26 -3.85 -1.82
CA TYR A 186 10.08 -3.22 -2.40
C TYR A 186 10.32 -2.80 -3.85
N SER A 187 9.45 -3.23 -4.76
CA SER A 187 9.58 -2.98 -6.19
C SER A 187 8.27 -2.47 -6.79
N ASN A 188 8.28 -1.23 -7.27
CA ASN A 188 7.22 -0.68 -8.12
C ASN A 188 7.23 -1.37 -9.49
N LEU A 189 8.42 -1.55 -10.06
CA LEU A 189 8.62 -2.28 -11.31
C LEU A 189 7.96 -3.67 -11.27
N GLY A 190 8.17 -4.43 -10.18
CA GLY A 190 7.58 -5.75 -10.04
C GLY A 190 6.05 -5.73 -10.16
N LEU A 191 5.39 -4.81 -9.48
CA LEU A 191 3.92 -4.70 -9.54
C LEU A 191 3.42 -4.16 -10.89
N SER A 192 4.20 -3.32 -11.58
CA SER A 192 3.90 -2.93 -12.96
C SER A 192 3.97 -4.13 -13.91
N LEU A 193 4.98 -5.00 -13.74
CA LEU A 193 5.07 -6.26 -14.50
C LEU A 193 3.87 -7.17 -14.25
N LEU A 194 3.36 -7.25 -13.00
CA LEU A 194 2.13 -7.99 -12.74
C LEU A 194 0.90 -7.37 -13.40
N GLY A 195 0.85 -6.06 -13.56
CA GLY A 195 -0.17 -5.41 -14.39
C GLY A 195 -0.14 -5.91 -15.83
N TYR A 196 1.03 -6.01 -16.44
CA TYR A 196 1.17 -6.59 -17.77
C TYR A 196 0.85 -8.10 -17.83
N VAL A 197 1.08 -8.86 -16.74
CA VAL A 197 0.60 -10.25 -16.65
C VAL A 197 -0.92 -10.30 -16.68
N VAL A 198 -1.60 -9.37 -16.01
CA VAL A 198 -3.08 -9.30 -16.07
C VAL A 198 -3.53 -9.09 -17.51
N GLU A 199 -2.92 -8.17 -18.26
CA GLU A 199 -3.26 -7.93 -19.69
C GLU A 199 -3.02 -9.17 -20.56
N GLU A 200 -1.83 -9.76 -20.48
CA GLU A 200 -1.44 -10.91 -21.31
C GLU A 200 -2.30 -12.15 -21.07
N VAL A 201 -2.72 -12.37 -19.83
CA VAL A 201 -3.47 -13.56 -19.45
C VAL A 201 -4.97 -13.38 -19.62
N SER A 202 -5.50 -12.18 -19.38
CA SER A 202 -6.94 -11.90 -19.53
C SER A 202 -7.33 -11.57 -20.97
N GLY A 203 -6.45 -10.90 -21.71
CA GLY A 203 -6.73 -10.31 -23.01
C GLY A 203 -7.45 -8.96 -22.96
N ASP A 204 -7.76 -8.46 -21.75
CA ASP A 204 -8.32 -7.14 -21.53
C ASP A 204 -7.18 -6.14 -21.21
N SER A 205 -7.40 -4.83 -21.38
CA SER A 205 -6.51 -3.84 -20.81
C SER A 205 -6.53 -3.93 -19.27
N PHE A 206 -5.47 -3.47 -18.60
CA PHE A 206 -5.42 -3.48 -17.14
C PHE A 206 -6.59 -2.72 -16.53
N ASP A 207 -6.90 -1.53 -17.06
CA ASP A 207 -7.98 -0.68 -16.57
C ASP A 207 -9.37 -1.35 -16.76
N ASP A 208 -9.62 -1.94 -17.93
CA ASP A 208 -10.86 -2.66 -18.18
C ASP A 208 -10.99 -3.87 -17.25
N TYR A 209 -9.90 -4.62 -17.07
CA TYR A 209 -9.92 -5.79 -16.17
C TYR A 209 -10.23 -5.40 -14.74
N ILE A 210 -9.55 -4.36 -14.19
CA ILE A 210 -9.79 -3.85 -12.84
C ILE A 210 -11.24 -3.36 -12.71
N THR A 211 -11.70 -2.56 -13.65
CA THR A 211 -13.06 -2.01 -13.63
C THR A 211 -14.11 -3.11 -13.58
N LYS A 212 -14.11 -4.01 -14.55
CA LYS A 212 -15.11 -5.08 -14.67
C LYS A 212 -15.07 -6.10 -13.54
N ASN A 213 -13.87 -6.46 -13.11
CA ASN A 213 -13.70 -7.61 -12.24
C ASN A 213 -13.54 -7.24 -10.76
N ILE A 214 -13.27 -5.98 -10.43
CA ILE A 214 -13.01 -5.54 -9.06
C ILE A 214 -13.92 -4.37 -8.70
N LEU A 215 -13.85 -3.24 -9.43
CA LEU A 215 -14.54 -2.01 -9.03
C LEU A 215 -16.06 -2.16 -9.16
N GLU A 216 -16.59 -2.54 -10.34
CA GLU A 216 -18.03 -2.70 -10.55
C GLU A 216 -18.68 -3.70 -9.58
N PRO A 217 -18.12 -4.92 -9.33
CA PRO A 217 -18.68 -5.84 -8.36
C PRO A 217 -18.73 -5.32 -6.93
N LEU A 218 -17.84 -4.39 -6.60
CA LEU A 218 -17.74 -3.76 -5.27
C LEU A 218 -18.48 -2.41 -5.20
N LEU A 219 -19.14 -1.99 -6.30
CA LEU A 219 -19.83 -0.70 -6.41
C LEU A 219 -18.92 0.51 -6.13
N MET A 220 -17.66 0.40 -6.55
CA MET A 220 -16.66 1.45 -6.42
C MET A 220 -16.58 2.32 -7.68
#